data_ca02f2d3461193fd2bbcc71a9d8c22e8
#
_entry.id   ca02f2d3461193fd2bbcc71a9d8c22e8
#
_cell.length_a   1.000
_cell.length_b   1.000
_cell.length_c   1.000
_cell.angle_alpha   90.00
_cell.angle_beta   90.00
_cell.angle_gamma   90.00
#
_symmetry.space_group_name_H-M   'P 1'
#
loop_
_entity.id
_entity.type
_entity.pdbx_description
1 polymer ?
#
loop_
_entity_poly.entity_id
_entity_poly.type
_entity_poly.pdbx_seq_one_letter_code
_entity_poly.pdbx_strand_id
1 'polypeptide(L)'
;MSKKPAALIILDGFGLRGETVGNAVAQAKKPNFDRYWNEFPHQTLTASGEAVGLPQGQMGNSEVGHLNIGAGRIVYQSLTRVNVAIREGEFEKNETFLDAMTYAKENDKALHLFGLLSDGGVHSHIQHLFALLKLAKKEGLTKVYIHGFLDGRDVGQKTAKVYLKQLEEQIKEIGVGEVATLSGRYYSMDRDKRWDRVEKAYRAMAYGEGPSYQNIYDVVDDSYENGIYDEFVIPSVITRENGEPVAKVNDGDSVIFYNFRPDRAIQISNTFTNEDFRSFDRGEAHPKDLHFVCFTHFSETVDGYVAFKPVNLDNTVGEVLSQNGLKQLRIAETEKYPHVTFFMSGGREEEFPGEDRILINSPDVATYDLKPEMSAYEVKDALVADINADKHDAIILNFANPDMVGHSGMLEPTIKAIEAVDECLGAVVDAILAKGGHAIITADHGNADVLITEEGKPHTAHTTNPVPVIVTKKGATLREGGILADLSPTLLDLLDLEKPKEMTGTSLIQK
;
A
#
# COMPACT_ATOMS: atom_id res chain seq x y z
N MET A 1 -31.42 14.59 -26.27
CA MET A 1 -31.35 15.52 -25.11
C MET A 1 -29.90 15.79 -24.84
N SER A 2 -29.52 17.03 -24.52
CA SER A 2 -28.15 17.35 -24.10
C SER A 2 -27.81 16.59 -22.81
N LYS A 3 -26.64 15.98 -22.74
CA LYS A 3 -26.16 15.31 -21.53
C LYS A 3 -25.80 16.34 -20.47
N LYS A 4 -26.04 15.98 -19.21
CA LYS A 4 -25.63 16.75 -18.05
C LYS A 4 -24.47 16.01 -17.37
N PRO A 5 -23.22 16.19 -17.81
CA PRO A 5 -22.14 15.36 -17.33
C PRO A 5 -21.82 15.64 -15.87
N ALA A 6 -21.42 14.59 -15.14
CA ALA A 6 -20.74 14.74 -13.85
C ALA A 6 -19.26 14.44 -14.03
N ALA A 7 -18.41 15.33 -13.54
CA ALA A 7 -16.96 15.20 -13.69
C ALA A 7 -16.27 15.13 -12.34
N LEU A 8 -15.27 14.25 -12.24
CA LEU A 8 -14.27 14.23 -11.18
C LEU A 8 -12.97 14.78 -11.76
N ILE A 9 -12.54 15.92 -11.26
CA ILE A 9 -11.34 16.65 -11.71
C ILE A 9 -10.31 16.59 -10.60
N ILE A 10 -9.20 15.94 -10.86
CA ILE A 10 -8.10 15.74 -9.91
C ILE A 10 -6.94 16.66 -10.29
N LEU A 11 -6.63 17.60 -9.40
CA LEU A 11 -5.45 18.45 -9.47
C LEU A 11 -4.31 17.75 -8.71
N ASP A 12 -3.58 16.88 -9.41
CA ASP A 12 -2.60 15.98 -8.80
C ASP A 12 -1.55 16.75 -7.97
N GLY A 13 -1.36 16.35 -6.72
CA GLY A 13 -0.39 16.99 -5.83
C GLY A 13 -0.79 18.37 -5.26
N PHE A 14 -2.05 18.80 -5.42
CA PHE A 14 -2.54 20.09 -4.96
C PHE A 14 -2.99 20.03 -3.48
N GLY A 15 -2.01 20.06 -2.56
CA GLY A 15 -2.28 20.10 -1.12
C GLY A 15 -2.68 21.49 -0.63
N LEU A 16 -3.30 21.55 0.55
CA LEU A 16 -3.67 22.79 1.21
C LEU A 16 -2.89 22.98 2.51
N ARG A 17 -2.21 24.15 2.65
CA ARG A 17 -1.48 24.55 3.83
C ARG A 17 -1.63 26.06 4.06
N GLY A 18 -1.71 26.46 5.33
CA GLY A 18 -1.91 27.87 5.69
C GLY A 18 -0.68 28.76 5.47
N GLU A 19 0.55 28.21 5.58
CA GLU A 19 1.77 28.96 5.35
C GLU A 19 1.99 29.23 3.87
N THR A 20 2.54 30.42 3.56
CA THR A 20 2.82 30.84 2.18
C THR A 20 4.25 30.57 1.76
N VAL A 21 5.21 30.52 2.68
CA VAL A 21 6.61 30.29 2.37
C VAL A 21 6.80 28.89 1.78
N GLY A 22 7.39 28.80 0.58
CA GLY A 22 7.59 27.54 -0.12
C GLY A 22 6.30 26.83 -0.55
N ASN A 23 5.17 27.53 -0.57
CA ASN A 23 3.85 27.02 -0.92
C ASN A 23 3.40 27.62 -2.28
N ALA A 24 3.58 26.83 -3.35
CA ALA A 24 3.17 27.29 -4.68
C ALA A 24 1.66 27.42 -4.82
N VAL A 25 0.89 26.55 -4.15
CA VAL A 25 -0.58 26.61 -4.16
C VAL A 25 -1.10 27.92 -3.57
N ALA A 26 -0.51 28.38 -2.47
CA ALA A 26 -0.91 29.64 -1.84
C ALA A 26 -0.46 30.89 -2.63
N GLN A 27 0.68 30.80 -3.35
CA GLN A 27 1.28 31.94 -4.06
C GLN A 27 0.80 32.08 -5.51
N ALA A 28 0.33 31.01 -6.14
CA ALA A 28 -0.16 31.04 -7.50
C ALA A 28 -1.42 31.90 -7.66
N LYS A 29 -1.52 32.63 -8.75
CA LYS A 29 -2.75 33.31 -9.19
C LYS A 29 -3.69 32.27 -9.77
N LYS A 30 -4.74 31.93 -9.03
CA LYS A 30 -5.70 30.87 -9.39
C LYS A 30 -7.14 31.38 -9.28
N PRO A 31 -7.52 32.39 -10.07
CA PRO A 31 -8.81 33.07 -9.94
C PRO A 31 -10.01 32.14 -10.20
N ASN A 32 -9.85 31.09 -11.03
CA ASN A 32 -10.93 30.15 -11.30
C ASN A 32 -11.15 29.20 -10.11
N PHE A 33 -10.08 28.62 -9.55
CA PHE A 33 -10.18 27.82 -8.34
C PHE A 33 -10.76 28.63 -7.19
N ASP A 34 -10.26 29.85 -6.96
CA ASP A 34 -10.72 30.72 -5.89
C ASP A 34 -12.19 31.12 -6.09
N ARG A 35 -12.64 31.35 -7.34
CA ARG A 35 -14.04 31.57 -7.65
C ARG A 35 -14.91 30.37 -7.28
N TYR A 36 -14.55 29.16 -7.69
CA TYR A 36 -15.32 27.95 -7.38
C TYR A 36 -15.33 27.66 -5.88
N TRP A 37 -14.20 27.88 -5.20
CA TRP A 37 -14.11 27.73 -3.75
C TRP A 37 -15.07 28.68 -3.02
N ASN A 38 -15.22 29.91 -3.49
CA ASN A 38 -16.12 30.88 -2.87
C ASN A 38 -17.59 30.72 -3.28
N GLU A 39 -17.88 30.22 -4.46
CA GLU A 39 -19.25 30.14 -4.98
C GLU A 39 -19.95 28.81 -4.66
N PHE A 40 -19.22 27.76 -4.42
CA PHE A 40 -19.76 26.41 -4.23
C PHE A 40 -19.41 25.79 -2.88
N PRO A 41 -20.19 24.81 -2.41
CA PRO A 41 -19.85 24.06 -1.21
C PRO A 41 -18.49 23.36 -1.37
N HIS A 42 -17.65 23.54 -0.35
CA HIS A 42 -16.30 23.03 -0.31
C HIS A 42 -15.91 22.54 1.07
N GLN A 43 -14.93 21.66 1.14
CA GLN A 43 -14.33 21.12 2.34
C GLN A 43 -12.87 20.70 2.05
N THR A 44 -12.23 20.11 3.04
CA THR A 44 -10.95 19.42 2.87
C THR A 44 -11.11 17.93 3.07
N LEU A 45 -10.28 17.14 2.40
CA LEU A 45 -10.21 15.69 2.54
C LEU A 45 -8.87 15.27 3.13
N THR A 46 -8.89 14.21 3.93
CA THR A 46 -7.67 13.52 4.34
C THR A 46 -7.21 12.59 3.22
N ALA A 47 -5.98 12.82 2.74
CA ALA A 47 -5.37 12.10 1.62
C ALA A 47 -4.05 11.40 1.99
N SER A 48 -3.86 11.06 3.27
CA SER A 48 -2.64 10.45 3.80
C SER A 48 -2.94 9.44 4.90
N GLY A 49 -1.94 8.65 5.27
CA GLY A 49 -2.04 7.69 6.36
C GLY A 49 -3.16 6.65 6.17
N GLU A 50 -3.78 6.24 7.26
CA GLU A 50 -4.81 5.18 7.24
C GLU A 50 -6.05 5.53 6.40
N ALA A 51 -6.34 6.82 6.22
CA ALA A 51 -7.45 7.26 5.36
C ALA A 51 -7.29 6.88 3.88
N VAL A 52 -6.08 6.50 3.47
CA VAL A 52 -5.76 5.97 2.14
C VAL A 52 -5.11 4.59 2.20
N GLY A 53 -5.22 3.90 3.32
CA GLY A 53 -4.72 2.54 3.50
C GLY A 53 -3.21 2.41 3.75
N LEU A 54 -2.54 3.51 4.07
CA LEU A 54 -1.12 3.57 4.42
C LEU A 54 -0.92 3.63 5.93
N PRO A 55 0.28 3.35 6.45
CA PRO A 55 0.60 3.58 7.86
C PRO A 55 0.31 5.02 8.29
N GLN A 56 -0.07 5.19 9.57
CA GLN A 56 -0.33 6.52 10.13
C GLN A 56 0.87 7.46 9.93
N GLY A 57 0.61 8.69 9.49
CA GLY A 57 1.63 9.71 9.24
C GLY A 57 2.39 9.55 7.92
N GLN A 58 2.13 8.50 7.14
CA GLN A 58 2.72 8.34 5.82
C GLN A 58 1.98 9.21 4.80
N MET A 59 2.74 9.94 3.98
CA MET A 59 2.19 10.74 2.88
C MET A 59 1.51 9.85 1.84
N GLY A 60 0.41 10.35 1.25
CA GLY A 60 -0.25 9.70 0.11
C GLY A 60 0.60 9.76 -1.16
N ASN A 61 0.13 9.08 -2.19
CA ASN A 61 0.69 9.11 -3.53
C ASN A 61 -0.41 8.88 -4.57
N SER A 62 -0.10 9.14 -5.84
CA SER A 62 -1.09 9.08 -6.92
C SER A 62 -1.68 7.67 -7.11
N GLU A 63 -0.87 6.61 -6.98
CA GLU A 63 -1.34 5.22 -7.14
C GLU A 63 -2.40 4.88 -6.08
N VAL A 64 -2.04 5.08 -4.81
CA VAL A 64 -2.92 4.80 -3.67
C VAL A 64 -4.13 5.75 -3.69
N GLY A 65 -3.93 7.04 -3.98
CA GLY A 65 -5.00 8.02 -4.04
C GLY A 65 -6.08 7.65 -5.07
N HIS A 66 -5.67 7.40 -6.32
CA HIS A 66 -6.59 7.02 -7.40
C HIS A 66 -7.26 5.66 -7.16
N LEU A 67 -6.51 4.70 -6.56
CA LEU A 67 -7.07 3.40 -6.19
C LEU A 67 -8.21 3.54 -5.17
N ASN A 68 -8.02 4.32 -4.11
CA ASN A 68 -9.05 4.56 -3.09
C ASN A 68 -10.24 5.33 -3.65
N ILE A 69 -9.99 6.33 -4.51
CA ILE A 69 -11.04 7.09 -5.20
C ILE A 69 -11.90 6.14 -6.05
N GLY A 70 -11.26 5.38 -6.93
CA GLY A 70 -11.96 4.48 -7.86
C GLY A 70 -12.70 3.35 -7.18
N ALA A 71 -12.13 2.79 -6.12
CA ALA A 71 -12.75 1.73 -5.33
C ALA A 71 -13.88 2.22 -4.42
N GLY A 72 -13.96 3.53 -4.12
CA GLY A 72 -14.95 4.09 -3.19
C GLY A 72 -14.84 3.52 -1.77
N ARG A 73 -13.67 3.02 -1.40
CA ARG A 73 -13.35 2.40 -0.11
C ARG A 73 -11.88 2.56 0.22
N ILE A 74 -11.53 2.44 1.50
CA ILE A 74 -10.12 2.40 1.88
C ILE A 74 -9.54 1.04 1.43
N VAL A 75 -8.52 1.09 0.58
CA VAL A 75 -7.77 -0.09 0.14
C VAL A 75 -6.48 -0.17 0.95
N TYR A 76 -6.50 -0.96 1.99
CA TYR A 76 -5.36 -1.10 2.89
C TYR A 76 -4.18 -1.79 2.22
N GLN A 77 -3.00 -1.16 2.27
CA GLN A 77 -1.73 -1.81 1.97
C GLN A 77 -1.44 -2.91 3.00
N SER A 78 -0.64 -3.91 2.63
CA SER A 78 -0.48 -5.13 3.42
C SER A 78 -0.12 -4.88 4.89
N LEU A 79 0.86 -4.02 5.17
CA LEU A 79 1.23 -3.67 6.54
C LEU A 79 0.05 -3.09 7.33
N THR A 80 -0.61 -2.10 6.77
CA THR A 80 -1.72 -1.42 7.42
C THR A 80 -2.92 -2.36 7.60
N ARG A 81 -3.18 -3.22 6.62
CA ARG A 81 -4.24 -4.22 6.68
C ARG A 81 -4.07 -5.16 7.88
N VAL A 82 -2.85 -5.67 8.10
CA VAL A 82 -2.57 -6.53 9.25
C VAL A 82 -2.65 -5.74 10.55
N ASN A 83 -2.10 -4.52 10.61
CA ASN A 83 -2.18 -3.66 11.79
C ASN A 83 -3.62 -3.35 12.20
N VAL A 84 -4.48 -3.02 11.24
CA VAL A 84 -5.91 -2.77 11.46
C VAL A 84 -6.60 -4.04 11.95
N ALA A 85 -6.33 -5.19 11.33
CA ALA A 85 -6.90 -6.47 11.77
C ALA A 85 -6.52 -6.81 13.23
N ILE A 86 -5.29 -6.53 13.63
CA ILE A 86 -4.85 -6.72 15.04
C ILE A 86 -5.60 -5.76 15.96
N ARG A 87 -5.67 -4.48 15.62
CA ARG A 87 -6.31 -3.43 16.44
C ARG A 87 -7.81 -3.68 16.63
N GLU A 88 -8.48 -4.15 15.60
CA GLU A 88 -9.93 -4.39 15.60
C GLU A 88 -10.32 -5.80 16.08
N GLY A 89 -9.34 -6.66 16.41
CA GLY A 89 -9.58 -8.02 16.89
C GLY A 89 -9.98 -9.02 15.79
N GLU A 90 -9.89 -8.65 14.52
CA GLU A 90 -10.15 -9.56 13.40
C GLU A 90 -8.98 -10.52 13.14
N PHE A 91 -7.77 -10.14 13.54
CA PHE A 91 -6.60 -11.01 13.44
C PHE A 91 -6.77 -12.31 14.23
N GLU A 92 -7.35 -12.23 15.43
CA GLU A 92 -7.59 -13.38 16.29
C GLU A 92 -8.73 -14.29 15.80
N LYS A 93 -9.54 -13.81 14.85
CA LYS A 93 -10.64 -14.55 14.22
C LYS A 93 -10.26 -15.12 12.86
N ASN A 94 -9.02 -14.89 12.40
CA ASN A 94 -8.58 -15.37 11.10
C ASN A 94 -8.59 -16.90 11.07
N GLU A 95 -9.50 -17.45 10.27
CA GLU A 95 -9.75 -18.88 10.17
C GLU A 95 -8.50 -19.67 9.80
N THR A 96 -7.65 -19.11 8.91
CA THR A 96 -6.42 -19.79 8.46
C THR A 96 -5.41 -19.95 9.60
N PHE A 97 -5.29 -18.93 10.46
CA PHE A 97 -4.42 -19.05 11.66
C PHE A 97 -5.00 -20.03 12.66
N LEU A 98 -6.30 -19.97 12.90
CA LEU A 98 -6.98 -20.87 13.84
C LEU A 98 -6.90 -22.32 13.38
N ASP A 99 -7.08 -22.59 12.08
CA ASP A 99 -6.95 -23.94 11.50
C ASP A 99 -5.54 -24.48 11.69
N ALA A 100 -4.49 -23.69 11.40
CA ALA A 100 -3.11 -24.11 11.60
C ALA A 100 -2.77 -24.43 13.07
N MET A 101 -3.29 -23.61 13.99
CA MET A 101 -3.07 -23.78 15.43
C MET A 101 -3.86 -24.97 15.99
N THR A 102 -5.11 -25.13 15.56
CA THR A 102 -5.95 -26.28 15.91
C THR A 102 -5.34 -27.59 15.40
N TYR A 103 -4.89 -27.60 14.14
CA TYR A 103 -4.22 -28.74 13.55
C TYR A 103 -2.98 -29.16 14.36
N ALA A 104 -2.11 -28.20 14.70
CA ALA A 104 -0.91 -28.47 15.51
C ALA A 104 -1.27 -29.07 16.87
N LYS A 105 -2.27 -28.48 17.55
CA LYS A 105 -2.71 -28.92 18.87
C LYS A 105 -3.33 -30.33 18.85
N GLU A 106 -4.25 -30.60 17.94
CA GLU A 106 -4.97 -31.87 17.86
C GLU A 106 -4.07 -33.05 17.44
N ASN A 107 -3.02 -32.78 16.66
CA ASN A 107 -2.08 -33.78 16.17
C ASN A 107 -0.76 -33.85 16.99
N ASP A 108 -0.69 -33.15 18.13
CA ASP A 108 0.52 -33.03 18.98
C ASP A 108 1.76 -32.53 18.20
N LYS A 109 1.55 -31.67 17.23
CA LYS A 109 2.58 -31.07 16.38
C LYS A 109 3.04 -29.71 16.90
N ALA A 110 4.18 -29.24 16.38
CA ALA A 110 4.70 -27.92 16.68
C ALA A 110 4.09 -26.85 15.75
N LEU A 111 4.06 -25.62 16.24
CA LEU A 111 3.85 -24.42 15.45
C LEU A 111 5.19 -23.70 15.27
N HIS A 112 5.60 -23.50 14.03
CA HIS A 112 6.80 -22.74 13.67
C HIS A 112 6.41 -21.38 13.09
N LEU A 113 7.06 -20.31 13.56
CA LEU A 113 6.83 -18.94 13.10
C LEU A 113 8.08 -18.45 12.36
N PHE A 114 7.94 -18.21 11.05
CA PHE A 114 9.03 -17.74 10.18
C PHE A 114 8.83 -16.27 9.86
N GLY A 115 9.91 -15.49 9.86
CA GLY A 115 9.84 -14.14 9.32
C GLY A 115 10.94 -13.20 9.76
N LEU A 116 10.95 -12.03 9.13
CA LEU A 116 11.90 -10.97 9.37
C LEU A 116 11.61 -10.27 10.71
N LEU A 117 12.62 -10.23 11.56
CA LEU A 117 12.52 -9.77 12.95
C LEU A 117 12.95 -8.31 13.07
N SER A 118 12.08 -7.40 12.64
CA SER A 118 12.27 -5.94 12.76
C SER A 118 10.93 -5.19 12.72
N ASP A 119 10.97 -3.89 12.93
CA ASP A 119 9.86 -2.95 12.75
C ASP A 119 9.95 -2.14 11.44
N GLY A 120 10.81 -2.54 10.52
CA GLY A 120 11.04 -1.83 9.26
C GLY A 120 9.80 -1.69 8.38
N GLY A 121 8.84 -2.61 8.49
CA GLY A 121 7.52 -2.49 7.84
C GLY A 121 7.53 -2.67 6.32
N VAL A 122 8.64 -3.12 5.72
CA VAL A 122 8.75 -3.37 4.28
C VAL A 122 8.33 -4.78 3.92
N HIS A 123 8.78 -5.78 4.65
CA HIS A 123 8.49 -7.20 4.44
C HIS A 123 7.64 -7.81 5.54
N SER A 124 7.80 -7.32 6.76
CA SER A 124 7.16 -7.80 7.97
C SER A 124 7.09 -6.69 9.00
N HIS A 125 6.46 -6.98 10.13
CA HIS A 125 6.54 -6.15 11.32
C HIS A 125 6.55 -7.02 12.57
N ILE A 126 7.46 -6.74 13.53
CA ILE A 126 7.63 -7.55 14.73
C ILE A 126 6.35 -7.66 15.58
N GLN A 127 5.49 -6.65 15.56
CA GLN A 127 4.19 -6.69 16.25
C GLN A 127 3.26 -7.78 15.71
N HIS A 128 3.40 -8.18 14.44
CA HIS A 128 2.63 -9.28 13.86
C HIS A 128 3.07 -10.63 14.47
N LEU A 129 4.37 -10.82 14.69
CA LEU A 129 4.89 -11.98 15.43
C LEU A 129 4.33 -12.01 16.86
N PHE A 130 4.31 -10.87 17.55
CA PHE A 130 3.76 -10.81 18.91
C PHE A 130 2.26 -11.12 18.94
N ALA A 131 1.50 -10.68 17.93
CA ALA A 131 0.09 -11.03 17.78
C ALA A 131 -0.11 -12.54 17.57
N LEU A 132 0.74 -13.20 16.77
CA LEU A 132 0.72 -14.66 16.59
C LEU A 132 1.04 -15.40 17.88
N LEU A 133 2.03 -14.96 18.65
CA LEU A 133 2.37 -15.56 19.95
C LEU A 133 1.20 -15.44 20.94
N LYS A 134 0.55 -14.28 21.01
CA LYS A 134 -0.64 -14.08 21.85
C LYS A 134 -1.78 -15.01 21.42
N LEU A 135 -2.01 -15.14 20.12
CA LEU A 135 -3.04 -16.05 19.60
C LEU A 135 -2.69 -17.51 19.91
N ALA A 136 -1.44 -17.95 19.68
CA ALA A 136 -0.99 -19.30 20.01
C ALA A 136 -1.18 -19.63 21.49
N LYS A 137 -0.89 -18.68 22.38
CA LYS A 137 -1.15 -18.82 23.83
C LYS A 137 -2.63 -18.96 24.14
N LYS A 138 -3.45 -18.12 23.51
CA LYS A 138 -4.92 -18.15 23.68
C LYS A 138 -5.51 -19.49 23.23
N GLU A 139 -5.01 -20.04 22.13
CA GLU A 139 -5.41 -21.37 21.62
C GLU A 139 -4.82 -22.54 22.42
N GLY A 140 -3.94 -22.28 23.39
CA GLY A 140 -3.38 -23.26 24.31
C GLY A 140 -2.24 -24.08 23.73
N LEU A 141 -1.50 -23.56 22.73
CA LEU A 141 -0.30 -24.20 22.22
C LEU A 141 0.86 -24.05 23.21
N THR A 142 1.70 -25.08 23.28
CA THR A 142 2.91 -25.10 24.13
C THR A 142 4.19 -25.30 23.31
N LYS A 143 4.09 -25.93 22.13
CA LYS A 143 5.20 -26.17 21.21
C LYS A 143 5.19 -25.09 20.12
N VAL A 144 5.71 -23.89 20.44
CA VAL A 144 5.75 -22.74 19.51
C VAL A 144 7.20 -22.30 19.35
N TYR A 145 7.71 -22.36 18.13
CA TYR A 145 9.12 -22.10 17.83
C TYR A 145 9.28 -20.99 16.80
N ILE A 146 10.27 -20.13 16.99
CA ILE A 146 10.52 -18.96 16.17
C ILE A 146 11.81 -19.15 15.39
N HIS A 147 11.72 -18.99 14.06
CA HIS A 147 12.84 -18.93 13.14
C HIS A 147 12.98 -17.48 12.69
N GLY A 148 13.80 -16.70 13.42
CA GLY A 148 13.93 -15.26 13.21
C GLY A 148 14.93 -14.93 12.13
N PHE A 149 14.53 -14.08 11.16
CA PHE A 149 15.41 -13.54 10.14
C PHE A 149 15.84 -12.14 10.57
N LEU A 150 17.16 -11.89 10.61
CA LEU A 150 17.71 -10.61 11.04
C LEU A 150 17.78 -9.66 9.84
N ASP A 151 17.43 -8.39 10.06
CA ASP A 151 17.21 -7.42 9.00
C ASP A 151 18.50 -6.70 8.55
N GLY A 152 18.87 -5.62 9.19
CA GLY A 152 20.05 -4.82 8.85
C GLY A 152 20.02 -4.08 7.51
N ARG A 153 18.86 -4.08 6.82
CA ARG A 153 18.65 -3.43 5.52
C ARG A 153 17.50 -2.44 5.54
N ASP A 154 16.33 -2.83 6.03
CA ASP A 154 15.16 -1.96 6.18
C ASP A 154 15.25 -1.15 7.48
N VAL A 155 16.13 -1.56 8.38
CA VAL A 155 16.53 -0.89 9.63
C VAL A 155 18.05 -0.82 9.74
N GLY A 156 18.57 -0.23 10.81
CA GLY A 156 20.02 -0.11 11.03
C GLY A 156 20.75 -1.46 11.02
N GLN A 157 21.98 -1.47 10.52
CA GLN A 157 22.78 -2.68 10.29
C GLN A 157 23.16 -3.46 11.55
N LYS A 158 23.06 -2.85 12.73
CA LYS A 158 23.42 -3.41 14.05
C LYS A 158 22.28 -3.23 15.05
N THR A 159 21.08 -3.62 14.70
CA THR A 159 19.88 -3.44 15.53
C THR A 159 19.29 -4.76 16.03
N ALA A 160 19.84 -5.90 15.61
CA ALA A 160 19.31 -7.23 15.95
C ALA A 160 19.05 -7.41 17.46
N LYS A 161 19.98 -6.98 18.31
CA LYS A 161 19.82 -7.09 19.76
C LYS A 161 18.62 -6.31 20.33
N VAL A 162 18.24 -5.21 19.70
CA VAL A 162 17.06 -4.42 20.09
C VAL A 162 15.80 -5.27 19.91
N TYR A 163 15.66 -5.90 18.74
CA TYR A 163 14.51 -6.74 18.42
C TYR A 163 14.51 -8.08 19.18
N LEU A 164 15.68 -8.68 19.38
CA LEU A 164 15.80 -9.89 20.20
C LEU A 164 15.38 -9.63 21.65
N LYS A 165 15.74 -8.49 22.21
CA LYS A 165 15.33 -8.09 23.56
C LYS A 165 13.80 -7.89 23.63
N GLN A 166 13.21 -7.20 22.66
CA GLN A 166 11.76 -7.04 22.60
C GLN A 166 11.06 -8.41 22.49
N LEU A 167 11.58 -9.31 21.67
CA LEU A 167 11.05 -10.65 21.51
C LEU A 167 11.12 -11.45 22.81
N GLU A 168 12.26 -11.45 23.50
CA GLU A 168 12.45 -12.14 24.77
C GLU A 168 11.50 -11.62 25.85
N GLU A 169 11.35 -10.29 25.96
CA GLU A 169 10.40 -9.65 26.87
C GLU A 169 8.94 -10.08 26.58
N GLN A 170 8.56 -10.11 25.29
CA GLN A 170 7.22 -10.54 24.88
C GLN A 170 6.98 -12.05 25.11
N ILE A 171 7.95 -12.90 24.81
CA ILE A 171 7.86 -14.35 25.12
C ILE A 171 7.65 -14.56 26.62
N LYS A 172 8.40 -13.86 27.47
CA LYS A 172 8.27 -13.94 28.93
C LYS A 172 6.89 -13.44 29.41
N GLU A 173 6.38 -12.35 28.85
CA GLU A 173 5.07 -11.78 29.21
C GLU A 173 3.93 -12.71 28.81
N ILE A 174 3.96 -13.19 27.54
CA ILE A 174 2.91 -14.04 26.96
C ILE A 174 2.97 -15.46 27.53
N GLY A 175 4.17 -15.97 27.84
CA GLY A 175 4.42 -17.30 28.41
C GLY A 175 4.34 -18.43 27.37
N VAL A 176 4.67 -18.16 26.09
CA VAL A 176 4.84 -19.16 25.03
C VAL A 176 5.81 -18.65 23.98
N GLY A 177 6.54 -19.56 23.36
CA GLY A 177 7.50 -19.31 22.28
C GLY A 177 8.94 -19.55 22.71
N GLU A 178 9.73 -20.13 21.85
CA GLU A 178 11.18 -20.29 21.97
C GLU A 178 11.83 -19.98 20.62
N VAL A 179 12.97 -19.30 20.62
CA VAL A 179 13.75 -19.09 19.40
C VAL A 179 14.51 -20.38 19.07
N ALA A 180 14.30 -20.91 17.88
CA ALA A 180 14.94 -22.14 17.40
C ALA A 180 16.13 -21.87 16.46
N THR A 181 16.02 -20.86 15.58
CA THR A 181 17.11 -20.47 14.68
C THR A 181 17.14 -18.95 14.51
N LEU A 182 18.33 -18.41 14.23
CA LEU A 182 18.53 -17.05 13.78
C LEU A 182 19.35 -17.06 12.48
N SER A 183 18.97 -16.23 11.52
CA SER A 183 19.62 -16.15 10.21
C SER A 183 19.53 -14.74 9.66
N GLY A 184 20.62 -14.20 9.13
CA GLY A 184 20.54 -12.98 8.36
C GLY A 184 19.66 -13.14 7.11
N ARG A 185 18.91 -12.10 6.77
CA ARG A 185 17.99 -12.11 5.60
C ARG A 185 18.68 -12.40 4.28
N TYR A 186 19.98 -12.18 4.19
CA TYR A 186 20.80 -12.54 3.04
C TYR A 186 20.69 -14.01 2.67
N TYR A 187 20.48 -14.90 3.65
CA TYR A 187 20.30 -16.33 3.47
C TYR A 187 18.84 -16.74 3.38
N SER A 188 18.03 -16.33 4.32
CA SER A 188 16.64 -16.79 4.48
C SER A 188 15.64 -16.02 3.60
N MET A 189 16.04 -14.91 3.01
CA MET A 189 15.18 -14.05 2.19
C MET A 189 15.81 -13.71 0.83
N ASP A 190 16.55 -14.65 0.26
CA ASP A 190 17.06 -14.52 -1.11
C ASP A 190 15.91 -14.54 -2.13
N ARG A 191 16.04 -13.73 -3.19
CA ARG A 191 15.11 -13.69 -4.34
C ARG A 191 15.81 -13.83 -5.69
N ASP A 192 17.14 -14.03 -5.67
CA ASP A 192 18.00 -14.00 -6.85
C ASP A 192 18.44 -15.42 -7.27
N LYS A 193 17.75 -16.46 -6.76
CA LYS A 193 18.05 -17.90 -7.01
C LYS A 193 19.47 -18.31 -6.56
N ARG A 194 19.95 -17.67 -5.51
CA ARG A 194 21.21 -18.05 -4.87
C ARG A 194 20.95 -19.19 -3.87
N TRP A 195 20.77 -20.35 -4.43
CA TRP A 195 20.35 -21.55 -3.68
C TRP A 195 21.37 -21.99 -2.64
N ASP A 196 22.66 -21.70 -2.85
CA ASP A 196 23.73 -21.85 -1.84
C ASP A 196 23.47 -21.08 -0.54
N ARG A 197 22.76 -19.98 -0.62
CA ARG A 197 22.33 -19.18 0.56
C ARG A 197 21.09 -19.80 1.20
N VAL A 198 20.07 -20.05 0.39
CA VAL A 198 18.77 -20.57 0.84
C VAL A 198 18.94 -21.94 1.51
N GLU A 199 19.79 -22.81 0.97
CA GLU A 199 20.08 -24.12 1.54
C GLU A 199 20.60 -24.04 2.98
N LYS A 200 21.49 -23.10 3.28
CA LYS A 200 22.01 -22.93 4.66
C LYS A 200 20.91 -22.60 5.66
N ALA A 201 20.00 -21.68 5.31
CA ALA A 201 18.86 -21.35 6.15
C ALA A 201 17.89 -22.53 6.27
N TYR A 202 17.59 -23.22 5.18
CA TYR A 202 16.75 -24.41 5.18
C TYR A 202 17.33 -25.51 6.09
N ARG A 203 18.64 -25.82 5.98
CA ARG A 203 19.28 -26.86 6.78
C ARG A 203 19.29 -26.52 8.27
N ALA A 204 19.46 -25.25 8.63
CA ALA A 204 19.34 -24.83 10.02
C ALA A 204 17.94 -25.08 10.58
N MET A 205 16.89 -24.77 9.82
CA MET A 205 15.50 -24.94 10.24
C MET A 205 15.01 -26.39 10.20
N ALA A 206 15.36 -27.14 9.14
CA ALA A 206 14.86 -28.49 8.93
C ALA A 206 15.72 -29.58 9.61
N TYR A 207 17.02 -29.35 9.74
CA TYR A 207 17.96 -30.38 10.24
C TYR A 207 18.68 -29.99 11.53
N GLY A 208 18.64 -28.70 11.91
CA GLY A 208 19.44 -28.18 13.02
C GLY A 208 20.94 -28.16 12.69
N GLU A 209 21.27 -27.96 11.41
CA GLU A 209 22.65 -27.90 10.93
C GLU A 209 23.12 -26.44 10.81
N GLY A 210 24.28 -26.14 11.41
CA GLY A 210 24.90 -24.81 11.39
C GLY A 210 25.67 -24.52 12.69
N PRO A 211 26.24 -23.30 12.80
CA PRO A 211 26.77 -22.83 14.06
C PRO A 211 25.72 -22.91 15.17
N SER A 212 26.13 -23.42 16.35
CA SER A 212 25.21 -23.72 17.43
C SER A 212 25.50 -22.90 18.67
N TYR A 213 24.48 -22.33 19.29
CA TYR A 213 24.57 -21.46 20.45
C TYR A 213 23.46 -21.77 21.45
N GLN A 214 23.75 -21.64 22.73
CA GLN A 214 22.72 -21.78 23.77
C GLN A 214 21.98 -20.48 24.06
N ASN A 215 22.56 -19.35 23.67
CA ASN A 215 22.01 -18.01 23.87
C ASN A 215 21.86 -17.27 22.56
N ILE A 216 20.69 -16.66 22.34
CA ILE A 216 20.38 -15.91 21.12
C ILE A 216 21.29 -14.69 20.91
N TYR A 217 21.79 -14.09 21.99
CA TYR A 217 22.69 -12.93 21.90
C TYR A 217 24.10 -13.32 21.47
N ASP A 218 24.55 -14.52 21.84
CA ASP A 218 25.90 -15.01 21.46
C ASP A 218 26.01 -15.19 19.94
N VAL A 219 24.92 -15.54 19.25
CA VAL A 219 24.86 -15.55 17.76
C VAL A 219 25.26 -14.20 17.18
N VAL A 220 24.70 -13.13 17.75
CA VAL A 220 24.91 -11.76 17.25
C VAL A 220 26.27 -11.23 17.67
N ASP A 221 26.70 -11.52 18.90
CA ASP A 221 27.99 -11.07 19.42
C ASP A 221 29.15 -11.70 18.66
N ASP A 222 29.16 -12.99 18.46
CA ASP A 222 30.16 -13.71 17.68
C ASP A 222 30.21 -13.18 16.22
N SER A 223 29.05 -12.96 15.62
CA SER A 223 28.96 -12.40 14.28
C SER A 223 29.57 -10.99 14.19
N TYR A 224 29.24 -10.12 15.16
CA TYR A 224 29.73 -8.73 15.19
C TYR A 224 31.24 -8.64 15.46
N GLU A 225 31.78 -9.54 16.30
CA GLU A 225 33.23 -9.65 16.53
C GLU A 225 33.99 -9.99 15.25
N ASN A 226 33.35 -10.76 14.36
CA ASN A 226 33.88 -11.09 13.04
C ASN A 226 33.56 -10.04 11.95
N GLY A 227 32.97 -8.89 12.31
CA GLY A 227 32.63 -7.82 11.37
C GLY A 227 31.43 -8.14 10.46
N ILE A 228 30.63 -9.15 10.82
CA ILE A 228 29.44 -9.59 10.08
C ILE A 228 28.21 -9.07 10.82
N TYR A 229 27.43 -8.22 10.16
CA TYR A 229 26.27 -7.56 10.76
C TYR A 229 24.95 -8.25 10.39
N ASP A 230 23.84 -7.78 10.95
CA ASP A 230 22.52 -8.40 10.98
C ASP A 230 22.13 -9.10 9.67
N GLU A 231 22.22 -8.39 8.53
CA GLU A 231 21.79 -8.91 7.22
C GLU A 231 22.54 -10.20 6.82
N PHE A 232 23.80 -10.32 7.26
CA PHE A 232 24.72 -11.37 6.83
C PHE A 232 25.02 -12.42 7.90
N VAL A 233 24.35 -12.40 9.04
CA VAL A 233 24.52 -13.39 10.09
C VAL A 233 24.26 -14.79 9.54
N ILE A 234 25.25 -15.67 9.71
CA ILE A 234 25.16 -17.05 9.20
C ILE A 234 24.00 -17.78 9.89
N PRO A 235 23.19 -18.57 9.15
CA PRO A 235 22.12 -19.36 9.75
C PRO A 235 22.63 -20.21 10.91
N SER A 236 22.13 -19.94 12.10
CA SER A 236 22.59 -20.49 13.37
C SER A 236 21.46 -21.15 14.13
N VAL A 237 21.77 -22.21 14.83
CA VAL A 237 20.83 -23.03 15.57
C VAL A 237 20.93 -22.73 17.07
N ILE A 238 19.79 -22.56 17.71
CA ILE A 238 19.74 -22.43 19.17
C ILE A 238 19.57 -23.83 19.76
N THR A 239 20.44 -24.15 20.71
CA THR A 239 20.51 -25.47 21.34
C THR A 239 20.18 -25.42 22.84
N ARG A 240 19.68 -26.52 23.36
CA ARG A 240 19.49 -26.73 24.77
C ARG A 240 20.85 -27.06 25.46
N GLU A 241 20.90 -27.13 26.76
CA GLU A 241 22.12 -27.45 27.52
C GLU A 241 22.76 -28.80 27.12
N ASN A 242 21.94 -29.76 26.66
CA ASN A 242 22.42 -31.05 26.18
C ASN A 242 22.98 -31.01 24.73
N GLY A 243 23.00 -29.84 24.09
CA GLY A 243 23.50 -29.65 22.74
C GLY A 243 22.48 -29.96 21.63
N GLU A 244 21.28 -30.44 21.97
CA GLU A 244 20.24 -30.67 20.96
C GLU A 244 19.57 -29.36 20.52
N PRO A 245 19.18 -29.24 19.24
CA PRO A 245 18.40 -28.09 18.78
C PRO A 245 17.14 -27.86 19.60
N VAL A 246 16.82 -26.61 19.90
CA VAL A 246 15.56 -26.23 20.58
C VAL A 246 14.37 -26.82 19.81
N ALA A 247 14.36 -26.69 18.50
CA ALA A 247 13.41 -27.35 17.63
C ALA A 247 13.95 -27.44 16.19
N LYS A 248 13.36 -28.37 15.42
CA LYS A 248 13.48 -28.52 13.98
C LYS A 248 12.09 -28.62 13.43
N VAL A 249 11.90 -28.20 12.15
CA VAL A 249 10.65 -28.45 11.44
C VAL A 249 10.58 -29.92 11.08
N ASN A 250 9.53 -30.62 11.51
CA ASN A 250 9.32 -32.04 11.28
C ASN A 250 8.04 -32.30 10.44
N ASP A 251 7.87 -33.53 10.00
CA ASP A 251 6.68 -33.95 9.26
C ASP A 251 5.40 -33.60 10.02
N GLY A 252 4.45 -32.99 9.30
CA GLY A 252 3.15 -32.63 9.83
C GLY A 252 3.14 -31.46 10.80
N ASP A 253 4.22 -30.72 10.96
CA ASP A 253 4.20 -29.49 11.77
C ASP A 253 3.43 -28.38 11.06
N SER A 254 2.91 -27.42 11.84
CA SER A 254 2.35 -26.20 11.31
C SER A 254 3.40 -25.10 11.19
N VAL A 255 3.35 -24.33 10.12
CA VAL A 255 4.24 -23.20 9.86
C VAL A 255 3.39 -21.97 9.54
N ILE A 256 3.67 -20.82 10.16
CA ILE A 256 3.11 -19.54 9.75
C ILE A 256 4.27 -18.60 9.40
N PHE A 257 4.33 -18.20 8.12
CA PHE A 257 5.32 -17.25 7.64
C PHE A 257 4.70 -15.86 7.64
N TYR A 258 5.11 -15.00 8.62
CA TYR A 258 4.47 -13.72 8.87
C TYR A 258 4.97 -12.55 8.02
N ASN A 259 5.85 -12.77 7.04
CA ASN A 259 6.14 -11.76 6.03
C ASN A 259 4.90 -11.53 5.15
N PHE A 260 4.54 -10.27 4.93
CA PHE A 260 3.39 -9.91 4.08
C PHE A 260 3.80 -9.52 2.66
N ARG A 261 5.09 -9.24 2.40
CA ARG A 261 5.62 -8.99 1.05
C ARG A 261 6.22 -10.27 0.48
N PRO A 262 5.72 -10.74 -0.69
CA PRO A 262 6.00 -12.09 -1.17
C PRO A 262 7.39 -12.28 -1.77
N ASP A 263 7.95 -11.27 -2.45
CA ASP A 263 9.13 -11.40 -3.33
C ASP A 263 10.34 -12.12 -2.72
N ARG A 264 10.58 -11.94 -1.43
CA ARG A 264 11.67 -12.59 -0.67
C ARG A 264 11.23 -13.75 0.21
N ALA A 265 9.95 -14.10 0.20
CA ALA A 265 9.44 -15.26 0.92
C ALA A 265 9.34 -16.51 0.04
N ILE A 266 9.23 -16.34 -1.28
CA ILE A 266 8.95 -17.41 -2.24
C ILE A 266 9.99 -18.52 -2.18
N GLN A 267 11.29 -18.19 -2.24
CA GLN A 267 12.34 -19.21 -2.41
C GLN A 267 12.45 -20.12 -1.20
N ILE A 268 12.51 -19.56 0.00
CA ILE A 268 12.58 -20.37 1.22
C ILE A 268 11.28 -21.17 1.45
N SER A 269 10.11 -20.61 1.11
CA SER A 269 8.84 -21.35 1.20
C SER A 269 8.83 -22.56 0.25
N ASN A 270 9.29 -22.40 -0.99
CA ASN A 270 9.39 -23.49 -1.95
C ASN A 270 10.27 -24.65 -1.46
N THR A 271 11.27 -24.39 -0.64
CA THR A 271 12.10 -25.48 -0.08
C THR A 271 11.31 -26.39 0.86
N PHE A 272 10.26 -25.86 1.50
CA PHE A 272 9.41 -26.61 2.42
C PHE A 272 8.16 -27.19 1.77
N THR A 273 7.59 -26.50 0.77
CA THR A 273 6.23 -26.78 0.30
C THR A 273 6.16 -27.34 -1.12
N ASN A 274 7.11 -27.00 -2.00
CA ASN A 274 7.03 -27.40 -3.41
C ASN A 274 7.55 -28.84 -3.61
N GLU A 275 6.68 -29.75 -4.00
CA GLU A 275 7.04 -31.13 -4.28
C GLU A 275 8.02 -31.28 -5.47
N ASP A 276 7.92 -30.35 -6.44
CA ASP A 276 8.79 -30.30 -7.62
C ASP A 276 10.10 -29.57 -7.41
N PHE A 277 10.43 -29.17 -6.17
CA PHE A 277 11.66 -28.49 -5.86
C PHE A 277 12.89 -29.35 -6.19
N ARG A 278 13.84 -28.81 -6.99
CA ARG A 278 15.04 -29.51 -7.48
C ARG A 278 16.32 -28.67 -7.43
N SER A 279 16.26 -27.48 -6.83
CA SER A 279 17.39 -26.52 -6.89
C SER A 279 18.57 -26.91 -6.01
N PHE A 280 18.34 -27.73 -4.99
CA PHE A 280 19.35 -28.43 -4.19
C PHE A 280 18.75 -29.69 -3.58
N ASP A 281 19.58 -30.59 -3.08
CA ASP A 281 19.13 -31.80 -2.39
C ASP A 281 18.62 -31.48 -0.99
N ARG A 282 17.30 -31.61 -0.80
CA ARG A 282 16.67 -31.37 0.51
C ARG A 282 16.98 -32.42 1.59
N GLY A 283 17.58 -33.56 1.16
CA GLY A 283 17.84 -34.70 2.03
C GLY A 283 16.63 -35.64 2.15
N GLU A 284 16.88 -36.91 2.56
CA GLU A 284 15.84 -37.95 2.66
C GLU A 284 14.78 -37.62 3.74
N ALA A 285 15.20 -36.99 4.84
CA ALA A 285 14.35 -36.63 5.96
C ALA A 285 13.80 -35.19 5.87
N HIS A 286 13.65 -34.64 4.65
CA HIS A 286 13.03 -33.31 4.52
C HIS A 286 11.59 -33.32 5.04
N PRO A 287 11.15 -32.25 5.74
CA PRO A 287 9.82 -32.18 6.31
C PRO A 287 8.72 -32.29 5.24
N LYS A 288 7.71 -33.10 5.51
CA LYS A 288 6.57 -33.36 4.63
C LYS A 288 5.25 -33.07 5.35
N ASP A 289 4.20 -32.96 4.56
CA ASP A 289 2.82 -32.81 5.05
C ASP A 289 2.67 -31.62 6.01
N LEU A 290 3.39 -30.53 5.74
CA LEU A 290 3.33 -29.32 6.58
C LEU A 290 2.00 -28.60 6.40
N HIS A 291 1.40 -28.15 7.51
CA HIS A 291 0.32 -27.18 7.45
C HIS A 291 0.93 -25.77 7.31
N PHE A 292 1.27 -25.38 6.08
CA PHE A 292 2.01 -24.16 5.80
C PHE A 292 1.10 -22.98 5.51
N VAL A 293 1.24 -21.89 6.26
CA VAL A 293 0.45 -20.65 6.12
C VAL A 293 1.34 -19.49 5.69
N CYS A 294 0.98 -18.88 4.57
CA CYS A 294 1.53 -17.62 4.09
C CYS A 294 0.67 -16.46 4.59
N PHE A 295 1.25 -15.37 5.07
CA PHE A 295 0.47 -14.18 5.43
C PHE A 295 -0.33 -13.62 4.25
N THR A 296 0.31 -13.53 3.09
CA THR A 296 -0.33 -13.13 1.83
C THR A 296 -0.06 -14.23 0.78
N HIS A 297 -0.69 -14.14 -0.37
CA HIS A 297 -0.35 -15.02 -1.48
C HIS A 297 1.10 -14.75 -1.95
N PHE A 298 1.97 -15.73 -1.82
CA PHE A 298 3.38 -15.58 -2.22
C PHE A 298 3.61 -15.89 -3.69
N SER A 299 3.17 -17.05 -4.16
CA SER A 299 3.32 -17.52 -5.54
C SER A 299 2.49 -18.78 -5.75
N GLU A 300 2.12 -19.07 -6.98
CA GLU A 300 1.49 -20.34 -7.40
C GLU A 300 2.39 -21.58 -7.17
N THR A 301 3.69 -21.36 -7.00
CA THR A 301 4.65 -22.44 -6.73
C THR A 301 4.79 -22.80 -5.25
N VAL A 302 4.23 -21.99 -4.37
CA VAL A 302 4.22 -22.22 -2.93
C VAL A 302 2.91 -22.88 -2.55
N ASP A 303 2.97 -24.16 -2.17
CA ASP A 303 1.80 -24.88 -1.67
C ASP A 303 1.55 -24.49 -0.19
N GLY A 304 0.55 -23.66 0.04
CA GLY A 304 0.25 -23.12 1.36
C GLY A 304 -1.07 -22.38 1.43
N TYR A 305 -1.63 -22.35 2.62
CA TYR A 305 -2.83 -21.58 2.91
C TYR A 305 -2.51 -20.08 3.01
N VAL A 306 -3.46 -19.22 2.63
CA VAL A 306 -3.27 -17.76 2.64
C VAL A 306 -4.16 -17.12 3.70
N ALA A 307 -3.53 -16.44 4.68
CA ALA A 307 -4.24 -15.81 5.79
C ALA A 307 -4.93 -14.50 5.38
N PHE A 308 -4.22 -13.63 4.66
CA PHE A 308 -4.76 -12.39 4.11
C PHE A 308 -4.87 -12.51 2.60
N LYS A 309 -5.96 -13.10 2.13
CA LYS A 309 -6.23 -13.30 0.70
C LYS A 309 -6.24 -11.97 -0.04
N PRO A 310 -5.86 -11.92 -1.34
CA PRO A 310 -6.00 -10.74 -2.18
C PRO A 310 -7.44 -10.19 -2.09
N VAL A 311 -7.55 -8.88 -1.98
CA VAL A 311 -8.86 -8.21 -1.99
C VAL A 311 -9.26 -7.97 -3.43
N ASN A 312 -10.38 -8.55 -3.84
CA ASN A 312 -10.97 -8.25 -5.14
C ASN A 312 -11.64 -6.87 -5.07
N LEU A 313 -11.31 -5.98 -5.98
CA LEU A 313 -11.87 -4.63 -6.04
C LEU A 313 -13.04 -4.58 -7.02
N ASP A 314 -14.05 -5.40 -6.79
CA ASP A 314 -15.29 -5.38 -7.55
C ASP A 314 -16.07 -4.08 -7.30
N ASN A 315 -16.91 -3.70 -8.25
CA ASN A 315 -17.76 -2.52 -8.17
C ASN A 315 -16.98 -1.22 -7.97
N THR A 316 -15.87 -1.07 -8.69
CA THR A 316 -15.21 0.24 -8.82
C THR A 316 -16.11 1.24 -9.56
N VAL A 317 -15.82 2.53 -9.46
CA VAL A 317 -16.68 3.56 -10.08
C VAL A 317 -16.90 3.32 -11.57
N GLY A 318 -15.86 2.90 -12.31
CA GLY A 318 -15.98 2.61 -13.74
C GLY A 318 -16.89 1.43 -14.04
N GLU A 319 -16.83 0.40 -13.22
CA GLU A 319 -17.69 -0.77 -13.32
C GLU A 319 -19.17 -0.41 -13.03
N VAL A 320 -19.42 0.37 -11.97
CA VAL A 320 -20.75 0.83 -11.61
C VAL A 320 -21.38 1.68 -12.71
N LEU A 321 -20.61 2.62 -13.28
CA LEU A 321 -21.06 3.44 -14.41
C LEU A 321 -21.44 2.56 -15.61
N SER A 322 -20.60 1.58 -15.94
CA SER A 322 -20.82 0.63 -17.03
C SER A 322 -22.09 -0.23 -16.80
N GLN A 323 -22.24 -0.78 -15.61
CA GLN A 323 -23.41 -1.58 -15.23
C GLN A 323 -24.74 -0.80 -15.34
N ASN A 324 -24.69 0.52 -15.15
CA ASN A 324 -25.83 1.42 -15.33
C ASN A 324 -25.97 1.95 -16.77
N GLY A 325 -25.17 1.45 -17.73
CA GLY A 325 -25.25 1.82 -19.14
C GLY A 325 -24.80 3.24 -19.45
N LEU A 326 -24.06 3.89 -18.55
CA LEU A 326 -23.53 5.23 -18.74
C LEU A 326 -22.22 5.20 -19.54
N LYS A 327 -22.04 6.23 -20.37
CA LYS A 327 -20.77 6.45 -21.05
C LYS A 327 -19.82 7.27 -20.17
N GLN A 328 -18.57 6.83 -20.08
CA GLN A 328 -17.57 7.49 -19.27
C GLN A 328 -16.30 7.79 -20.04
N LEU A 329 -15.67 8.90 -19.74
CA LEU A 329 -14.38 9.31 -20.29
C LEU A 329 -13.31 9.33 -19.20
N ARG A 330 -12.14 8.74 -19.50
CA ARG A 330 -10.90 8.88 -18.74
C ARG A 330 -9.93 9.71 -19.57
N ILE A 331 -9.39 10.78 -18.99
CA ILE A 331 -8.48 11.67 -19.70
C ILE A 331 -7.36 12.17 -18.80
N ALA A 332 -6.14 12.04 -19.27
CA ALA A 332 -4.94 12.59 -18.64
C ALA A 332 -3.78 12.64 -19.64
N GLU A 333 -2.71 13.33 -19.30
CA GLU A 333 -1.45 13.21 -20.01
C GLU A 333 -0.65 11.98 -19.54
N THR A 334 0.40 11.59 -20.30
CA THR A 334 1.14 10.31 -20.14
C THR A 334 1.49 9.97 -18.70
N GLU A 335 1.99 10.94 -17.92
CA GLU A 335 2.46 10.72 -16.55
C GLU A 335 1.35 10.27 -15.59
N LYS A 336 0.11 10.64 -15.86
CA LYS A 336 -1.04 10.35 -15.00
C LYS A 336 -2.14 9.52 -15.67
N TYR A 337 -1.90 9.06 -16.89
CA TYR A 337 -2.84 8.19 -17.59
C TYR A 337 -3.10 6.85 -16.89
N PRO A 338 -2.08 6.13 -16.38
CA PRO A 338 -2.31 4.91 -15.59
C PRO A 338 -3.14 5.16 -14.33
N HIS A 339 -3.06 6.36 -13.74
CA HIS A 339 -3.76 6.69 -12.51
C HIS A 339 -5.28 6.80 -12.74
N VAL A 340 -5.72 7.46 -13.83
CA VAL A 340 -7.14 7.57 -14.17
C VAL A 340 -7.70 6.32 -14.86
N THR A 341 -6.86 5.36 -15.26
CA THR A 341 -7.24 4.10 -15.91
C THR A 341 -7.01 2.91 -14.99
N PHE A 342 -5.82 2.33 -14.98
CA PHE A 342 -5.46 1.12 -14.25
C PHE A 342 -5.75 1.22 -12.74
N PHE A 343 -5.19 2.23 -12.05
CA PHE A 343 -5.37 2.37 -10.60
C PHE A 343 -6.82 2.74 -10.24
N MET A 344 -7.44 3.66 -10.97
CA MET A 344 -8.84 4.03 -10.77
C MET A 344 -9.80 2.85 -10.98
N SER A 345 -9.42 1.90 -11.82
CA SER A 345 -10.20 0.68 -12.11
C SER A 345 -9.83 -0.52 -11.23
N GLY A 346 -9.11 -0.30 -10.12
CA GLY A 346 -8.77 -1.36 -9.17
C GLY A 346 -7.72 -2.36 -9.66
N GLY A 347 -6.85 -1.94 -10.60
CA GLY A 347 -5.82 -2.80 -11.20
C GLY A 347 -6.27 -3.50 -12.49
N ARG A 348 -7.41 -3.09 -13.06
CA ARG A 348 -7.90 -3.61 -14.34
C ARG A 348 -7.34 -2.80 -15.51
N GLU A 349 -6.75 -3.50 -16.48
CA GLU A 349 -6.20 -2.89 -17.71
C GLU A 349 -7.28 -2.63 -18.77
N GLU A 350 -8.23 -3.58 -18.93
CA GLU A 350 -9.24 -3.51 -19.98
C GLU A 350 -10.28 -2.42 -19.65
N GLU A 351 -10.74 -1.75 -20.70
CA GLU A 351 -11.84 -0.80 -20.64
C GLU A 351 -13.14 -1.46 -20.20
N PHE A 352 -13.96 -0.74 -19.46
CA PHE A 352 -15.32 -1.17 -19.19
C PHE A 352 -16.22 -0.88 -20.41
N PRO A 353 -17.30 -1.63 -20.63
CA PRO A 353 -18.27 -1.27 -21.66
C PRO A 353 -18.76 0.18 -21.49
N GLY A 354 -18.64 1.01 -22.52
CA GLY A 354 -19.00 2.42 -22.47
C GLY A 354 -17.89 3.36 -21.91
N GLU A 355 -16.71 2.84 -21.66
CA GLU A 355 -15.52 3.64 -21.30
C GLU A 355 -14.73 4.01 -22.54
N ASP A 356 -14.47 5.30 -22.71
CA ASP A 356 -13.53 5.85 -23.68
C ASP A 356 -12.33 6.44 -22.94
N ARG A 357 -11.15 6.38 -23.54
CA ARG A 357 -9.89 6.89 -22.99
C ARG A 357 -9.22 7.87 -23.94
N ILE A 358 -8.80 9.00 -23.40
CA ILE A 358 -7.99 9.99 -24.14
C ILE A 358 -6.64 10.14 -23.44
N LEU A 359 -5.59 9.73 -24.11
CA LEU A 359 -4.21 9.93 -23.71
C LEU A 359 -3.63 11.13 -24.49
N ILE A 360 -3.15 12.12 -23.78
CA ILE A 360 -2.36 13.23 -24.33
C ILE A 360 -0.89 13.01 -23.95
N ASN A 361 0.01 13.08 -24.92
CA ASN A 361 1.42 12.90 -24.62
C ASN A 361 1.96 14.04 -23.76
N SER A 362 2.67 13.70 -22.68
CA SER A 362 3.44 14.67 -21.92
C SER A 362 4.59 15.22 -22.77
N PRO A 363 5.06 16.46 -22.53
CA PRO A 363 6.12 17.05 -23.32
C PRO A 363 7.45 16.29 -23.15
N ASP A 364 8.20 16.16 -24.23
CA ASP A 364 9.53 15.55 -24.24
C ASP A 364 10.58 16.55 -23.73
N VAL A 365 10.68 16.65 -22.40
CA VAL A 365 11.65 17.50 -21.70
C VAL A 365 12.35 16.68 -20.60
N ALA A 366 13.56 17.08 -20.23
CA ALA A 366 14.35 16.37 -19.22
C ALA A 366 13.68 16.40 -17.84
N THR A 367 13.10 17.55 -17.47
CA THR A 367 12.34 17.78 -16.24
C THR A 367 11.22 18.77 -16.51
N TYR A 368 10.09 18.65 -15.82
CA TYR A 368 8.88 19.43 -16.13
C TYR A 368 8.93 20.90 -15.65
N ASP A 369 9.89 21.27 -14.84
CA ASP A 369 10.17 22.68 -14.52
C ASP A 369 10.61 23.48 -15.76
N LEU A 370 11.11 22.83 -16.80
CA LEU A 370 11.44 23.44 -18.10
C LEU A 370 10.21 23.76 -18.95
N LYS A 371 9.08 23.08 -18.71
CA LYS A 371 7.79 23.31 -19.37
C LYS A 371 6.65 23.11 -18.35
N PRO A 372 6.42 24.08 -17.43
CA PRO A 372 5.49 23.91 -16.32
C PRO A 372 4.03 23.70 -16.72
N GLU A 373 3.60 24.26 -17.86
CA GLU A 373 2.27 24.02 -18.40
C GLU A 373 2.05 22.57 -18.88
N MET A 374 3.15 21.81 -19.07
CA MET A 374 3.13 20.44 -19.58
C MET A 374 2.22 20.31 -20.81
N SER A 375 1.19 19.44 -20.75
CA SER A 375 0.18 19.29 -21.80
C SER A 375 -1.23 19.65 -21.30
N ALA A 376 -1.34 20.49 -20.26
CA ALA A 376 -2.64 20.84 -19.67
C ALA A 376 -3.59 21.51 -20.67
N TYR A 377 -3.08 22.36 -21.56
CA TYR A 377 -3.90 23.05 -22.57
C TYR A 377 -4.47 22.08 -23.59
N GLU A 378 -3.68 21.10 -24.07
CA GLU A 378 -4.12 20.07 -25.00
C GLU A 378 -5.16 19.14 -24.35
N VAL A 379 -4.97 18.78 -23.08
CA VAL A 379 -5.95 18.02 -22.28
C VAL A 379 -7.26 18.81 -22.18
N LYS A 380 -7.19 20.09 -21.82
CA LYS A 380 -8.35 20.99 -21.74
C LYS A 380 -9.08 21.09 -23.07
N ASP A 381 -8.37 21.29 -24.20
CA ASP A 381 -8.98 21.44 -25.52
C ASP A 381 -9.70 20.16 -25.96
N ALA A 382 -9.08 18.99 -25.76
CA ALA A 382 -9.69 17.70 -26.06
C ALA A 382 -10.95 17.46 -25.22
N LEU A 383 -10.90 17.77 -23.92
CA LEU A 383 -12.02 17.56 -23.03
C LEU A 383 -13.18 18.53 -23.28
N VAL A 384 -12.91 19.81 -23.52
CA VAL A 384 -13.95 20.79 -23.85
C VAL A 384 -14.65 20.43 -25.16
N ALA A 385 -13.91 19.94 -26.16
CA ALA A 385 -14.49 19.43 -27.40
C ALA A 385 -15.42 18.23 -27.15
N ASP A 386 -15.03 17.29 -26.27
CA ASP A 386 -15.84 16.13 -25.90
C ASP A 386 -17.13 16.54 -25.15
N ILE A 387 -17.02 17.43 -24.18
CA ILE A 387 -18.17 17.97 -23.44
C ILE A 387 -19.18 18.64 -24.39
N ASN A 388 -18.68 19.46 -25.33
CA ASN A 388 -19.52 20.14 -26.31
C ASN A 388 -20.22 19.19 -27.28
N ALA A 389 -19.61 18.04 -27.55
CA ALA A 389 -20.16 16.99 -28.40
C ALA A 389 -21.20 16.08 -27.70
N ASP A 390 -21.51 16.32 -26.42
CA ASP A 390 -22.48 15.56 -25.62
C ASP A 390 -22.21 14.03 -25.60
N LYS A 391 -20.93 13.60 -25.57
CA LYS A 391 -20.57 12.19 -25.70
C LYS A 391 -20.74 11.40 -24.40
N HIS A 392 -20.24 11.92 -23.28
CA HIS A 392 -20.12 11.19 -22.02
C HIS A 392 -21.04 11.71 -20.92
N ASP A 393 -21.45 10.81 -20.03
CA ASP A 393 -22.26 11.09 -18.84
C ASP A 393 -21.39 11.35 -17.62
N ALA A 394 -20.24 10.66 -17.56
CA ALA A 394 -19.26 10.79 -16.49
C ALA A 394 -17.87 11.06 -17.07
N ILE A 395 -17.09 11.89 -16.40
CA ILE A 395 -15.74 12.28 -16.82
C ILE A 395 -14.81 12.16 -15.63
N ILE A 396 -13.63 11.53 -15.81
CA ILE A 396 -12.55 11.51 -14.84
C ILE A 396 -11.30 12.09 -15.51
N LEU A 397 -10.86 13.22 -14.97
CA LEU A 397 -9.75 14.02 -15.47
C LEU A 397 -8.67 14.14 -14.39
N ASN A 398 -7.41 14.01 -14.78
CA ASN A 398 -6.26 14.37 -13.97
C ASN A 398 -5.41 15.44 -14.68
N PHE A 399 -5.09 16.51 -13.96
CA PHE A 399 -4.07 17.49 -14.33
C PHE A 399 -2.79 17.17 -13.53
N ALA A 400 -1.74 16.77 -14.23
CA ALA A 400 -0.50 16.27 -13.65
C ALA A 400 0.42 17.34 -13.05
N ASN A 401 0.24 18.60 -13.46
CA ASN A 401 1.22 19.66 -13.33
C ASN A 401 1.65 19.97 -11.88
N PRO A 402 0.75 20.13 -10.89
CA PRO A 402 1.17 20.50 -9.54
C PRO A 402 2.10 19.45 -8.92
N ASP A 403 1.87 18.17 -9.19
CA ASP A 403 2.70 17.08 -8.70
C ASP A 403 4.02 16.97 -9.48
N MET A 404 3.92 16.83 -10.80
CA MET A 404 5.09 16.56 -11.64
C MET A 404 6.11 17.71 -11.62
N VAL A 405 5.66 18.96 -11.65
CA VAL A 405 6.54 20.12 -11.50
C VAL A 405 6.97 20.30 -10.03
N GLY A 406 6.09 19.99 -9.08
CA GLY A 406 6.38 20.01 -7.64
C GLY A 406 7.56 19.12 -7.25
N HIS A 407 7.72 17.96 -7.91
CA HIS A 407 8.88 17.07 -7.71
C HIS A 407 10.23 17.70 -8.04
N SER A 408 10.26 18.81 -8.77
CA SER A 408 11.51 19.58 -8.98
C SER A 408 11.99 20.32 -7.71
N GLY A 409 11.10 20.57 -6.76
CA GLY A 409 11.36 21.42 -5.58
C GLY A 409 11.57 22.90 -5.94
N MET A 410 11.14 23.32 -7.14
CA MET A 410 11.35 24.67 -7.67
C MET A 410 10.05 25.49 -7.58
N LEU A 411 10.04 26.53 -6.74
CA LEU A 411 8.83 27.31 -6.42
C LEU A 411 8.25 28.01 -7.65
N GLU A 412 9.03 28.79 -8.38
CA GLU A 412 8.56 29.59 -9.52
C GLU A 412 7.98 28.75 -10.68
N PRO A 413 8.63 27.65 -11.13
CA PRO A 413 8.01 26.77 -12.10
C PRO A 413 6.70 26.14 -11.61
N THR A 414 6.63 25.74 -10.33
CA THR A 414 5.41 25.14 -9.79
C THR A 414 4.26 26.14 -9.67
N ILE A 415 4.55 27.41 -9.35
CA ILE A 415 3.55 28.49 -9.41
C ILE A 415 2.98 28.59 -10.84
N LYS A 416 3.84 28.63 -11.86
CA LYS A 416 3.41 28.70 -13.26
C LYS A 416 2.58 27.47 -13.68
N ALA A 417 2.96 26.30 -13.19
CA ALA A 417 2.22 25.06 -13.42
C ALA A 417 0.77 25.16 -12.87
N ILE A 418 0.62 25.66 -11.66
CA ILE A 418 -0.69 25.85 -11.02
C ILE A 418 -1.51 26.92 -11.75
N GLU A 419 -0.90 28.02 -12.19
CA GLU A 419 -1.58 29.07 -12.94
C GLU A 419 -2.10 28.56 -14.29
N ALA A 420 -1.32 27.74 -15.01
CA ALA A 420 -1.75 27.09 -16.25
C ALA A 420 -2.92 26.11 -16.02
N VAL A 421 -2.84 25.32 -14.96
CA VAL A 421 -3.93 24.39 -14.57
C VAL A 421 -5.19 25.15 -14.19
N ASP A 422 -5.08 26.29 -13.48
CA ASP A 422 -6.24 27.11 -13.11
C ASP A 422 -6.99 27.64 -14.34
N GLU A 423 -6.27 28.10 -15.35
CA GLU A 423 -6.87 28.54 -16.62
C GLU A 423 -7.61 27.39 -17.32
N CYS A 424 -6.98 26.21 -17.37
CA CYS A 424 -7.58 25.02 -17.95
C CYS A 424 -8.80 24.54 -17.16
N LEU A 425 -8.71 24.55 -15.84
CA LEU A 425 -9.81 24.22 -14.91
C LEU A 425 -11.02 25.12 -15.16
N GLY A 426 -10.79 26.43 -15.30
CA GLY A 426 -11.86 27.39 -15.60
C GLY A 426 -12.63 27.02 -16.87
N ALA A 427 -11.93 26.75 -17.95
CA ALA A 427 -12.55 26.38 -19.22
C ALA A 427 -13.34 25.07 -19.15
N VAL A 428 -12.81 24.05 -18.47
CA VAL A 428 -13.45 22.73 -18.33
C VAL A 428 -14.71 22.83 -17.46
N VAL A 429 -14.60 23.43 -16.29
CA VAL A 429 -15.73 23.53 -15.34
C VAL A 429 -16.84 24.39 -15.90
N ASP A 430 -16.52 25.53 -16.55
CA ASP A 430 -17.53 26.38 -17.15
C ASP A 430 -18.25 25.68 -18.33
N ALA A 431 -17.56 24.83 -19.10
CA ALA A 431 -18.19 24.00 -20.13
C ALA A 431 -19.16 22.96 -19.54
N ILE A 432 -18.79 22.31 -18.44
CA ILE A 432 -19.65 21.36 -17.71
C ILE A 432 -20.89 22.08 -17.16
N LEU A 433 -20.73 23.23 -16.53
CA LEU A 433 -21.83 24.03 -15.96
C LEU A 433 -22.76 24.54 -17.05
N ALA A 434 -22.24 24.94 -18.22
CA ALA A 434 -23.03 25.37 -19.37
C ALA A 434 -23.96 24.24 -19.90
N LYS A 435 -23.58 22.98 -19.72
CA LYS A 435 -24.44 21.80 -20.05
C LYS A 435 -25.44 21.47 -18.92
N GLY A 436 -25.42 22.19 -17.80
CA GLY A 436 -26.20 21.90 -16.61
C GLY A 436 -25.69 20.69 -15.83
N GLY A 437 -24.45 20.32 -16.05
CA GLY A 437 -23.72 19.27 -15.33
C GLY A 437 -23.11 19.76 -14.01
N HIS A 438 -22.35 18.89 -13.37
CA HIS A 438 -21.67 19.16 -12.11
C HIS A 438 -20.23 18.67 -12.13
N ALA A 439 -19.35 19.33 -11.38
CA ALA A 439 -17.97 18.91 -11.18
C ALA A 439 -17.65 18.72 -9.69
N ILE A 440 -16.80 17.73 -9.41
CA ILE A 440 -16.05 17.58 -8.16
C ILE A 440 -14.61 17.96 -8.50
N ILE A 441 -14.10 19.01 -7.86
CA ILE A 441 -12.72 19.47 -8.02
C ILE A 441 -11.98 19.06 -6.76
N THR A 442 -10.89 18.29 -6.89
CA THR A 442 -10.15 17.74 -5.75
C THR A 442 -8.67 17.54 -6.09
N ALA A 443 -7.94 16.93 -5.19
CA ALA A 443 -6.60 16.38 -5.41
C ALA A 443 -6.49 15.00 -4.75
N ASP A 444 -5.45 14.27 -5.05
CA ASP A 444 -5.21 12.91 -4.55
C ASP A 444 -4.18 12.85 -3.41
N HIS A 445 -3.31 13.82 -3.31
CA HIS A 445 -2.35 14.06 -2.23
C HIS A 445 -1.78 15.48 -2.32
N GLY A 446 -0.97 15.88 -1.34
CA GLY A 446 -0.21 17.12 -1.39
C GLY A 446 1.21 16.92 -1.95
N ASN A 447 1.75 17.96 -2.61
CA ASN A 447 3.11 18.09 -3.08
C ASN A 447 3.47 19.59 -3.22
N ALA A 448 2.76 20.30 -4.10
CA ALA A 448 3.02 21.71 -4.46
C ALA A 448 2.81 22.71 -3.31
N ASP A 449 2.23 22.28 -2.21
CA ASP A 449 2.01 23.06 -0.99
C ASP A 449 3.26 23.17 -0.11
N VAL A 450 4.29 22.31 -0.32
CA VAL A 450 5.58 22.37 0.39
C VAL A 450 6.73 22.08 -0.60
N LEU A 451 7.42 23.13 -1.05
CA LEU A 451 8.56 23.04 -1.96
C LEU A 451 9.89 23.43 -1.30
N ILE A 452 9.83 23.91 -0.06
CA ILE A 452 10.99 24.32 0.70
C ILE A 452 10.86 23.75 2.11
N THR A 453 11.91 23.06 2.60
CA THR A 453 11.97 22.54 3.97
C THR A 453 12.14 23.68 4.98
N GLU A 454 11.97 23.40 6.28
CA GLU A 454 12.22 24.36 7.35
C GLU A 454 13.67 24.86 7.37
N GLU A 455 14.64 24.04 6.88
CA GLU A 455 16.04 24.44 6.73
C GLU A 455 16.32 25.23 5.45
N GLY A 456 15.30 25.56 4.65
CA GLY A 456 15.43 26.33 3.40
C GLY A 456 15.95 25.54 2.21
N LYS A 457 15.91 24.19 2.25
CA LYS A 457 16.31 23.31 1.15
C LYS A 457 15.12 22.96 0.25
N PRO A 458 15.34 22.63 -1.03
CA PRO A 458 14.28 22.10 -1.89
C PRO A 458 13.62 20.86 -1.27
N HIS A 459 12.29 20.82 -1.29
CA HIS A 459 11.48 19.68 -0.90
C HIS A 459 10.82 19.09 -2.15
N THR A 460 11.02 17.80 -2.40
CA THR A 460 10.62 17.10 -3.63
C THR A 460 9.67 15.93 -3.35
N ALA A 461 9.32 15.70 -2.08
CA ALA A 461 8.44 14.61 -1.67
C ALA A 461 6.99 15.11 -1.54
N HIS A 462 6.05 14.16 -1.45
CA HIS A 462 4.66 14.46 -1.13
C HIS A 462 4.51 14.97 0.30
N THR A 463 3.32 15.46 0.63
CA THR A 463 2.98 15.96 1.97
C THR A 463 1.82 15.18 2.58
N THR A 464 1.66 15.32 3.89
CA THR A 464 0.50 14.79 4.61
C THR A 464 -0.62 15.82 4.77
N ASN A 465 -0.48 16.99 4.16
CA ASN A 465 -1.49 18.05 4.23
C ASN A 465 -2.79 17.64 3.56
N PRO A 466 -3.94 18.17 4.01
CA PRO A 466 -5.23 17.87 3.39
C PRO A 466 -5.30 18.39 1.96
N VAL A 467 -6.22 17.84 1.19
CA VAL A 467 -6.52 18.26 -0.17
C VAL A 467 -7.90 18.92 -0.25
N PRO A 468 -8.16 19.79 -1.25
CA PRO A 468 -9.46 20.41 -1.42
C PRO A 468 -10.52 19.44 -1.96
N VAL A 469 -11.77 19.73 -1.66
CA VAL A 469 -12.92 19.23 -2.41
C VAL A 469 -13.94 20.35 -2.61
N ILE A 470 -14.34 20.59 -3.86
CA ILE A 470 -15.39 21.53 -4.25
C ILE A 470 -16.42 20.75 -5.06
N VAL A 471 -17.70 20.90 -4.74
CA VAL A 471 -18.79 20.27 -5.50
C VAL A 471 -19.66 21.36 -6.11
N THR A 472 -19.70 21.46 -7.46
CA THR A 472 -20.39 22.57 -8.14
C THR A 472 -21.91 22.39 -8.19
N LYS A 473 -22.52 21.90 -7.14
CA LYS A 473 -23.98 21.77 -6.94
C LYS A 473 -24.45 22.87 -5.97
N LYS A 474 -25.02 23.94 -6.53
CA LYS A 474 -25.51 25.06 -5.72
C LYS A 474 -26.56 24.60 -4.71
N GLY A 475 -26.46 25.11 -3.49
CA GLY A 475 -27.39 24.80 -2.41
C GLY A 475 -27.16 23.46 -1.71
N ALA A 476 -26.19 22.67 -2.14
CA ALA A 476 -25.74 21.49 -1.40
C ALA A 476 -24.93 21.92 -0.17
N THR A 477 -24.88 21.06 0.84
CA THR A 477 -23.99 21.17 2.00
C THR A 477 -23.09 19.95 2.01
N LEU A 478 -21.80 20.14 2.28
CA LEU A 478 -20.85 19.02 2.39
C LEU A 478 -20.57 18.69 3.86
N ARG A 479 -20.50 17.40 4.18
CA ARG A 479 -20.07 16.95 5.50
C ARG A 479 -18.55 17.15 5.68
N GLU A 480 -18.15 17.38 6.91
CA GLU A 480 -16.75 17.46 7.34
C GLU A 480 -16.13 16.05 7.49
N GLY A 481 -14.80 16.02 7.58
CA GLY A 481 -14.04 14.79 7.85
C GLY A 481 -14.05 13.77 6.71
N GLY A 482 -14.19 14.24 5.45
CA GLY A 482 -14.15 13.38 4.28
C GLY A 482 -12.75 12.82 3.97
N ILE A 483 -12.75 11.72 3.22
CA ILE A 483 -11.55 11.03 2.73
C ILE A 483 -11.67 10.79 1.22
N LEU A 484 -10.58 10.38 0.57
CA LEU A 484 -10.59 10.15 -0.89
C LEU A 484 -11.60 9.07 -1.32
N ALA A 485 -11.85 8.07 -0.50
CA ALA A 485 -12.82 7.01 -0.76
C ALA A 485 -14.29 7.51 -0.87
N ASP A 486 -14.56 8.73 -0.43
CA ASP A 486 -15.90 9.34 -0.50
C ASP A 486 -16.20 9.99 -1.87
N LEU A 487 -15.18 10.18 -2.71
CA LEU A 487 -15.31 10.88 -3.99
C LEU A 487 -16.16 10.11 -5.00
N SER A 488 -15.94 8.79 -5.17
CA SER A 488 -16.80 7.98 -6.06
C SER A 488 -18.23 7.89 -5.60
N PRO A 489 -18.55 7.64 -4.31
CA PRO A 489 -19.93 7.77 -3.82
C PRO A 489 -20.55 9.15 -4.09
N THR A 490 -19.77 10.22 -4.00
CA THR A 490 -20.24 11.59 -4.31
C THR A 490 -20.51 11.77 -5.81
N LEU A 491 -19.65 11.22 -6.69
CA LEU A 491 -19.86 11.25 -8.14
C LEU A 491 -21.12 10.47 -8.54
N LEU A 492 -21.35 9.29 -7.94
CA LEU A 492 -22.55 8.50 -8.16
C LEU A 492 -23.82 9.25 -7.69
N ASP A 493 -23.75 9.95 -6.56
CA ASP A 493 -24.86 10.77 -6.03
C ASP A 493 -25.21 11.94 -6.97
N LEU A 494 -24.19 12.56 -7.61
CA LEU A 494 -24.42 13.59 -8.64
C LEU A 494 -25.07 13.05 -9.93
N LEU A 495 -24.93 11.75 -10.19
CA LEU A 495 -25.54 11.05 -11.32
C LEU A 495 -26.87 10.35 -10.96
N ASP A 496 -27.38 10.58 -9.75
CA ASP A 496 -28.58 9.92 -9.21
C ASP A 496 -28.49 8.37 -9.23
N LEU A 497 -27.29 7.83 -8.99
CA LEU A 497 -27.01 6.40 -8.92
C LEU A 497 -26.84 5.94 -7.46
N GLU A 498 -27.33 4.74 -7.17
CA GLU A 498 -27.05 4.08 -5.89
C GLU A 498 -25.61 3.57 -5.84
N LYS A 499 -24.93 3.80 -4.71
CA LYS A 499 -23.61 3.22 -4.50
C LYS A 499 -23.74 1.73 -4.16
N PRO A 500 -22.84 0.87 -4.67
CA PRO A 500 -22.82 -0.53 -4.31
C PRO A 500 -22.38 -0.72 -2.84
N LYS A 501 -22.71 -1.86 -2.25
CA LYS A 501 -22.39 -2.18 -0.85
C LYS A 501 -20.87 -2.27 -0.60
N GLU A 502 -20.11 -2.63 -1.61
CA GLU A 502 -18.64 -2.72 -1.58
C GLU A 502 -17.98 -1.37 -1.37
N MET A 503 -18.60 -0.26 -1.81
CA MET A 503 -18.13 1.09 -1.52
C MET A 503 -18.51 1.45 -0.08
N THR A 504 -17.53 1.41 0.82
CA THR A 504 -17.70 1.80 2.23
C THR A 504 -17.65 3.32 2.43
N GLY A 505 -17.09 4.06 1.47
CA GLY A 505 -17.14 5.52 1.43
C GLY A 505 -18.59 6.03 1.39
N THR A 506 -18.77 7.28 1.77
CA THR A 506 -20.10 7.92 1.85
C THR A 506 -20.10 9.22 1.06
N SER A 507 -21.17 9.51 0.33
CA SER A 507 -21.30 10.79 -0.37
C SER A 507 -20.98 11.97 0.59
N LEU A 508 -20.21 12.93 0.09
CA LEU A 508 -19.94 14.17 0.83
C LEU A 508 -21.14 15.09 0.89
N ILE A 509 -22.11 14.92 -0.01
CA ILE A 509 -23.33 15.72 -0.06
C ILE A 509 -24.27 15.27 1.05
N GLN A 510 -24.62 16.20 1.94
CA GLN A 510 -25.62 15.96 2.98
C GLN A 510 -27.02 15.99 2.35
N LYS A 511 -27.84 15.02 2.73
CA LYS A 511 -29.27 14.92 2.32
C LYS A 511 -30.16 15.56 3.37
#